data_7567575211eeb1d9b55258d255368a52
#
_entry.id   7567575211eeb1d9b55258d255368a52
#
_cell.length_a   1.000
_cell.length_b   1.000
_cell.length_c   1.000
_cell.angle_alpha   90.00
_cell.angle_beta   90.00
_cell.angle_gamma   90.00
#
_symmetry.space_group_name_H-M   'P 1'
#
loop_
_entity.id
_entity.type
_entity.pdbx_description
1 polymer ?
#
loop_
_entity_poly.entity_id
_entity_poly.type
_entity_poly.pdbx_seq_one_letter_code
_entity_poly.pdbx_strand_id
1 'polypeptide(L)'
;SLENEGYDGEVHYYDFEGAPMALSVFPGSLIVPWPYGGFGIEVMDANGGWVATATDLLRFVTALDSGKLIKADTLTTMVSHPMAPLWQGSSYYYGMGWLVRPNGNSANWWHTGSLPGTYSIVVRTFNGFAWAALFNTRPEDVDAFSKELDNALWDAYNGVTSWPTNDLFK
;
A
#
# COMPACT_ATOMS: atom_id res chain seq x y z
N SER A 1 -0.53 7.03 -17.74
CA SER A 1 0.07 8.22 -18.44
C SER A 1 1.38 7.83 -19.12
N LEU A 2 1.87 8.68 -20.00
CA LEU A 2 3.17 8.51 -20.63
C LEU A 2 4.26 9.12 -19.73
N GLU A 3 5.50 8.69 -19.92
CA GLU A 3 6.65 9.10 -19.08
C GLU A 3 6.83 10.62 -18.91
N ASN A 4 6.42 11.40 -19.90
CA ASN A 4 6.52 12.86 -19.90
C ASN A 4 5.22 13.58 -19.47
N GLU A 5 4.22 12.85 -18.96
CA GLU A 5 2.91 13.38 -18.56
C GLU A 5 2.66 13.26 -17.05
N GLY A 6 3.71 13.03 -16.26
CA GLY A 6 3.63 12.96 -14.80
C GLY A 6 3.23 14.29 -14.16
N TYR A 7 2.70 14.23 -12.93
CA TYR A 7 2.41 15.43 -12.14
C TYR A 7 3.70 16.05 -11.60
N ASP A 8 3.66 17.36 -11.34
CA ASP A 8 4.80 18.04 -10.70
C ASP A 8 5.07 17.42 -9.30
N GLY A 9 6.31 16.99 -9.09
CA GLY A 9 6.73 16.28 -7.89
C GLY A 9 6.42 14.78 -7.85
N GLU A 10 5.81 14.22 -8.89
CA GLU A 10 5.65 12.77 -9.03
C GLU A 10 7.00 12.11 -9.33
N VAL A 11 7.26 10.96 -8.70
CA VAL A 11 8.49 10.19 -8.93
C VAL A 11 8.45 9.46 -10.27
N HIS A 12 9.63 9.16 -10.83
CA HIS A 12 9.73 8.20 -11.93
C HIS A 12 9.57 6.77 -11.42
N TYR A 13 8.91 5.93 -12.21
CA TYR A 13 8.62 4.52 -11.89
C TYR A 13 9.53 3.59 -12.68
N TYR A 14 10.07 2.58 -12.02
CA TYR A 14 11.01 1.63 -12.61
C TYR A 14 10.51 0.20 -12.37
N ASP A 15 10.33 -0.56 -13.43
CA ASP A 15 10.12 -2.00 -13.28
C ASP A 15 11.47 -2.69 -13.02
N PHE A 16 11.47 -3.99 -12.71
CA PHE A 16 12.70 -4.73 -12.47
C PHE A 16 13.55 -4.81 -13.75
N GLU A 17 14.88 -5.04 -13.59
CA GLU A 17 15.79 -5.17 -14.70
C GLU A 17 15.40 -6.35 -15.61
N GLY A 18 15.28 -6.11 -16.90
CA GLY A 18 14.81 -7.11 -17.87
C GLY A 18 13.29 -7.28 -17.93
N ALA A 19 12.52 -6.46 -17.24
CA ALA A 19 11.05 -6.48 -17.34
C ALA A 19 10.61 -6.32 -18.81
N PRO A 20 9.54 -7.01 -19.23
CA PRO A 20 9.09 -6.95 -20.62
C PRO A 20 8.54 -5.57 -20.96
N MET A 21 8.82 -5.12 -22.17
CA MET A 21 8.16 -3.95 -22.73
C MET A 21 6.73 -4.31 -23.12
N ALA A 22 5.83 -3.33 -23.10
CA ALA A 22 4.42 -3.49 -23.43
C ALA A 22 4.04 -2.71 -24.69
N LEU A 23 3.00 -3.18 -25.39
CA LEU A 23 2.34 -2.37 -26.39
C LEU A 23 1.52 -1.28 -25.66
N SER A 24 1.73 -0.03 -26.03
CA SER A 24 0.99 1.08 -25.41
C SER A 24 -0.52 0.94 -25.62
N VAL A 25 -1.29 1.18 -24.54
CA VAL A 25 -2.75 1.27 -24.61
C VAL A 25 -3.22 2.62 -25.18
N PHE A 26 -2.31 3.58 -25.36
CA PHE A 26 -2.57 4.86 -25.98
C PHE A 26 -2.36 4.80 -27.49
N PRO A 27 -2.96 5.73 -28.29
CA PRO A 27 -2.80 5.76 -29.72
C PRO A 27 -1.32 5.84 -30.18
N GLY A 28 -1.00 5.21 -31.29
CA GLY A 28 0.34 5.25 -31.90
C GLY A 28 1.06 3.91 -31.93
N SER A 29 0.53 2.85 -31.32
CA SER A 29 1.10 1.49 -31.33
C SER A 29 2.58 1.42 -30.93
N LEU A 30 2.99 2.23 -29.95
CA LEU A 30 4.36 2.28 -29.45
C LEU A 30 4.64 1.11 -28.52
N ILE A 31 5.88 0.64 -28.53
CA ILE A 31 6.40 -0.26 -27.48
C ILE A 31 7.03 0.62 -26.40
N VAL A 32 6.54 0.46 -25.18
CA VAL A 32 6.86 1.33 -24.03
C VAL A 32 7.24 0.51 -22.80
N PRO A 33 7.99 1.08 -21.85
CA PRO A 33 8.09 0.49 -20.50
C PRO A 33 6.70 0.33 -19.90
N TRP A 34 6.44 -0.80 -19.24
CA TRP A 34 5.11 -1.11 -18.74
C TRP A 34 4.51 -0.02 -17.83
N PRO A 35 5.26 0.62 -16.90
CA PRO A 35 4.71 1.71 -16.10
C PRO A 35 4.19 2.90 -16.92
N TYR A 36 4.71 3.09 -18.14
CA TYR A 36 4.48 4.28 -18.97
C TYR A 36 3.68 3.98 -20.24
N GLY A 37 2.47 3.49 -20.03
CA GLY A 37 1.51 3.26 -21.11
C GLY A 37 1.20 1.81 -21.41
N GLY A 38 1.77 0.83 -20.67
CA GLY A 38 1.42 -0.56 -20.79
C GLY A 38 0.03 -0.89 -20.22
N PHE A 39 -0.57 0.03 -19.47
CA PHE A 39 -1.95 -0.03 -18.95
C PHE A 39 -2.48 1.38 -18.72
N GLY A 40 -3.81 1.53 -18.67
CA GLY A 40 -4.47 2.81 -18.38
C GLY A 40 -4.61 3.01 -16.88
N ILE A 41 -3.67 3.73 -16.26
CA ILE A 41 -3.73 4.03 -14.81
C ILE A 41 -4.97 4.88 -14.48
N GLU A 42 -5.42 5.72 -15.39
CA GLU A 42 -6.57 6.62 -15.21
C GLU A 42 -7.88 5.85 -14.99
N VAL A 43 -8.01 4.65 -15.59
CA VAL A 43 -9.21 3.83 -15.42
C VAL A 43 -9.21 3.02 -14.13
N MET A 44 -8.10 2.98 -13.41
CA MET A 44 -8.00 2.28 -12.12
C MET A 44 -8.63 3.08 -10.98
N ASP A 45 -8.66 4.41 -11.09
CA ASP A 45 -9.26 5.32 -10.10
C ASP A 45 -8.86 4.93 -8.66
N ALA A 46 -9.82 4.70 -7.77
CA ALA A 46 -9.57 4.29 -6.38
C ALA A 46 -8.90 2.91 -6.23
N ASN A 47 -8.83 2.11 -7.30
CA ASN A 47 -8.19 0.79 -7.32
C ASN A 47 -6.67 0.85 -7.61
N GLY A 48 -5.99 1.94 -7.32
CA GLY A 48 -4.54 2.05 -7.47
C GLY A 48 -4.06 3.21 -8.36
N GLY A 49 -4.97 4.07 -8.84
CA GLY A 49 -4.64 5.24 -9.65
C GLY A 49 -4.29 6.50 -8.84
N TRP A 50 -4.31 6.43 -7.51
CA TRP A 50 -4.03 7.60 -6.68
C TRP A 50 -2.53 7.80 -6.46
N VAL A 51 -2.10 9.04 -6.54
CA VAL A 51 -0.76 9.48 -6.18
C VAL A 51 -0.80 10.04 -4.76
N ALA A 52 0.10 9.55 -3.90
CA ALA A 52 0.18 9.96 -2.51
C ALA A 52 1.61 9.84 -1.98
N THR A 53 1.90 10.56 -0.91
CA THR A 53 3.13 10.37 -0.13
C THR A 53 2.92 9.34 1.01
N ALA A 54 4.00 8.79 1.55
CA ALA A 54 3.92 7.94 2.75
C ALA A 54 3.26 8.70 3.93
N THR A 55 3.51 9.99 4.05
CA THR A 55 2.89 10.87 5.05
C THR A 55 1.37 10.97 4.87
N ASP A 56 0.88 11.03 3.63
CA ASP A 56 -0.57 11.08 3.36
C ASP A 56 -1.25 9.77 3.74
N LEU A 57 -0.61 8.62 3.48
CA LEU A 57 -1.10 7.32 3.94
C LEU A 57 -1.17 7.24 5.47
N LEU A 58 -0.18 7.77 6.19
CA LEU A 58 -0.22 7.81 7.64
C LEU A 58 -1.30 8.77 8.17
N ARG A 59 -1.52 9.91 7.52
CA ARG A 59 -2.64 10.81 7.83
C ARG A 59 -3.99 10.13 7.63
N PHE A 60 -4.13 9.38 6.54
CA PHE A 60 -5.33 8.60 6.25
C PHE A 60 -5.61 7.55 7.34
N VAL A 61 -4.62 6.73 7.70
CA VAL A 61 -4.75 5.73 8.77
C VAL A 61 -5.07 6.37 10.11
N THR A 62 -4.38 7.47 10.46
CA THR A 62 -4.65 8.21 11.70
C THR A 62 -6.06 8.81 11.72
N ALA A 63 -6.55 9.28 10.59
CA ALA A 63 -7.90 9.81 10.46
C ALA A 63 -8.98 8.72 10.56
N LEU A 64 -8.70 7.51 10.06
CA LEU A 64 -9.55 6.33 10.31
C LEU A 64 -9.60 5.98 11.81
N ASP A 65 -8.45 5.83 12.43
CA ASP A 65 -8.32 5.42 13.84
C ASP A 65 -8.95 6.43 14.82
N SER A 66 -8.86 7.72 14.50
CA SER A 66 -9.44 8.80 15.31
C SER A 66 -10.92 9.07 15.07
N GLY A 67 -11.55 8.33 14.16
CA GLY A 67 -12.97 8.51 13.83
C GLY A 67 -13.28 9.76 13.01
N LYS A 68 -12.27 10.41 12.41
CA LYS A 68 -12.47 11.63 11.58
C LYS A 68 -13.08 11.31 10.21
N LEU A 69 -12.80 10.14 9.64
CA LEU A 69 -13.31 9.72 8.33
C LEU A 69 -14.58 8.88 8.45
N ILE A 70 -14.61 7.94 9.38
CA ILE A 70 -15.73 7.03 9.62
C ILE A 70 -15.88 6.81 11.13
N LYS A 71 -17.09 6.43 11.57
CA LYS A 71 -17.35 6.12 12.98
C LYS A 71 -16.62 4.85 13.42
N ALA A 72 -16.30 4.74 14.70
CA ALA A 72 -15.62 3.58 15.29
C ALA A 72 -16.33 2.25 14.99
N ASP A 73 -17.65 2.21 15.07
CA ASP A 73 -18.45 1.01 14.75
C ASP A 73 -18.30 0.61 13.27
N THR A 74 -18.22 1.59 12.37
CA THR A 74 -17.98 1.35 10.94
C THR A 74 -16.57 0.81 10.72
N LEU A 75 -15.55 1.36 11.38
CA LEU A 75 -14.19 0.82 11.33
C LEU A 75 -14.14 -0.61 11.87
N THR A 76 -14.81 -0.88 12.99
CA THR A 76 -14.92 -2.23 13.56
C THR A 76 -15.53 -3.21 12.55
N THR A 77 -16.60 -2.80 11.86
CA THR A 77 -17.22 -3.60 10.80
C THR A 77 -16.26 -3.83 9.63
N MET A 78 -15.53 -2.80 9.25
CA MET A 78 -14.59 -2.81 8.13
C MET A 78 -13.44 -3.81 8.31
N VAL A 79 -12.96 -3.96 9.55
CA VAL A 79 -11.87 -4.89 9.91
C VAL A 79 -12.36 -6.19 10.55
N SER A 80 -13.67 -6.42 10.58
CA SER A 80 -14.23 -7.67 11.13
C SER A 80 -14.09 -8.84 10.15
N HIS A 81 -14.11 -10.06 10.69
CA HIS A 81 -14.05 -11.27 9.88
C HIS A 81 -15.29 -11.38 9.00
N PRO A 82 -15.14 -11.58 7.68
CA PRO A 82 -16.28 -11.76 6.79
C PRO A 82 -17.04 -13.07 7.13
N MET A 83 -18.33 -13.08 6.85
CA MET A 83 -19.20 -14.25 7.12
C MET A 83 -18.79 -15.50 6.31
N ALA A 84 -18.25 -15.31 5.11
CA ALA A 84 -17.69 -16.39 4.31
C ALA A 84 -16.17 -16.44 4.49
N PRO A 85 -15.57 -17.61 4.84
CA PRO A 85 -14.12 -17.72 4.99
C PRO A 85 -13.45 -17.67 3.63
N LEU A 86 -12.96 -16.49 3.26
CA LEU A 86 -12.20 -16.30 2.03
C LEU A 86 -10.78 -16.89 2.12
N TRP A 87 -10.27 -17.13 3.34
CA TRP A 87 -8.90 -17.56 3.63
C TRP A 87 -8.90 -18.67 4.68
N GLN A 88 -9.46 -19.83 4.34
CA GLN A 88 -9.47 -20.97 5.25
C GLN A 88 -8.04 -21.42 5.60
N GLY A 89 -7.79 -21.62 6.91
CA GLY A 89 -6.49 -22.07 7.42
C GLY A 89 -5.42 -20.98 7.56
N SER A 90 -5.73 -19.74 7.23
CA SER A 90 -4.83 -18.60 7.46
C SER A 90 -5.03 -17.98 8.85
N SER A 91 -3.94 -17.40 9.41
CA SER A 91 -4.00 -16.59 10.64
C SER A 91 -4.51 -15.18 10.39
N TYR A 92 -4.87 -14.83 9.17
CA TYR A 92 -5.40 -13.52 8.76
C TYR A 92 -6.50 -13.70 7.73
N TYR A 93 -7.29 -12.65 7.52
CA TYR A 93 -8.39 -12.60 6.55
C TYR A 93 -8.43 -11.24 5.85
N TYR A 94 -9.19 -11.14 4.78
CA TYR A 94 -9.45 -9.86 4.11
C TYR A 94 -10.80 -9.31 4.54
N GLY A 95 -10.79 -8.11 5.15
CA GLY A 95 -11.97 -7.33 5.50
C GLY A 95 -12.40 -6.43 4.34
N MET A 96 -12.91 -5.25 4.66
CA MET A 96 -13.27 -4.25 3.65
C MET A 96 -12.07 -3.36 3.34
N GLY A 97 -11.25 -3.77 2.37
CA GLY A 97 -10.05 -3.04 1.93
C GLY A 97 -8.81 -3.24 2.82
N TRP A 98 -8.84 -4.16 3.77
CA TRP A 98 -7.73 -4.45 4.66
C TRP A 98 -7.50 -5.95 4.84
N LEU A 99 -6.26 -6.38 4.80
CA LEU A 99 -5.82 -7.63 5.39
C LEU A 99 -5.78 -7.45 6.90
N VAL A 100 -6.32 -8.39 7.65
CA VAL A 100 -6.51 -8.28 9.11
C VAL A 100 -5.98 -9.53 9.79
N ARG A 101 -5.07 -9.35 10.74
CA ARG A 101 -4.55 -10.40 11.63
C ARG A 101 -4.96 -10.08 13.06
N PRO A 102 -5.89 -10.84 13.65
CA PRO A 102 -6.28 -10.67 15.05
C PRO A 102 -5.10 -10.81 16.01
N ASN A 103 -5.09 -9.98 17.06
CA ASN A 103 -4.14 -10.04 18.15
C ASN A 103 -4.86 -9.69 19.47
N GLY A 104 -5.28 -10.73 20.23
CA GLY A 104 -6.10 -10.55 21.41
C GLY A 104 -7.44 -9.87 21.09
N ASN A 105 -7.71 -8.75 21.76
CA ASN A 105 -8.91 -7.93 21.54
C ASN A 105 -8.72 -6.84 20.49
N SER A 106 -7.60 -6.85 19.77
CA SER A 106 -7.26 -5.88 18.71
C SER A 106 -6.79 -6.63 17.45
N ALA A 107 -6.26 -5.92 16.47
CA ALA A 107 -5.72 -6.52 15.26
C ALA A 107 -4.62 -5.65 14.65
N ASN A 108 -3.70 -6.30 13.94
CA ASN A 108 -2.93 -5.65 12.90
C ASN A 108 -3.77 -5.66 11.62
N TRP A 109 -3.80 -4.55 10.90
CA TRP A 109 -4.40 -4.51 9.59
C TRP A 109 -3.52 -3.69 8.63
N TRP A 110 -3.46 -4.15 7.39
CA TRP A 110 -2.57 -3.60 6.38
C TRP A 110 -3.15 -3.74 4.98
N HIS A 111 -2.58 -3.03 4.05
CA HIS A 111 -2.77 -3.26 2.63
C HIS A 111 -1.44 -3.08 1.89
N THR A 112 -1.27 -3.84 0.81
CA THR A 112 -0.14 -3.69 -0.11
C THR A 112 -0.63 -3.26 -1.48
N GLY A 113 0.22 -2.59 -2.24
CA GLY A 113 0.00 -2.29 -3.64
C GLY A 113 1.19 -2.74 -4.48
N SER A 114 0.91 -3.30 -5.66
CA SER A 114 1.94 -3.67 -6.62
C SER A 114 1.40 -3.47 -8.04
N LEU A 115 1.95 -2.50 -8.72
CA LEU A 115 1.73 -2.25 -10.14
C LEU A 115 3.10 -2.21 -10.84
N PRO A 116 3.16 -2.34 -12.18
CA PRO A 116 4.41 -2.12 -12.89
C PRO A 116 5.09 -0.82 -12.46
N GLY A 117 6.35 -0.94 -12.00
CA GLY A 117 7.16 0.20 -11.55
C GLY A 117 6.90 0.70 -10.14
N THR A 118 6.01 0.09 -9.34
CA THR A 118 5.78 0.55 -7.96
C THR A 118 5.40 -0.59 -7.02
N TYR A 119 5.79 -0.44 -5.77
CA TYR A 119 5.30 -1.26 -4.66
C TYR A 119 5.00 -0.37 -3.46
N SER A 120 3.97 -0.72 -2.70
CA SER A 120 3.57 0.02 -1.51
C SER A 120 3.07 -0.89 -0.40
N ILE A 121 3.23 -0.45 0.83
CA ILE A 121 2.63 -1.07 2.01
C ILE A 121 2.23 0.01 3.01
N VAL A 122 1.08 -0.17 3.63
CA VAL A 122 0.65 0.59 4.80
C VAL A 122 0.17 -0.39 5.86
N VAL A 123 0.60 -0.19 7.10
CA VAL A 123 0.30 -1.06 8.24
C VAL A 123 -0.20 -0.23 9.40
N ARG A 124 -1.25 -0.71 10.08
CA ARG A 124 -1.66 -0.26 11.40
C ARG A 124 -1.57 -1.44 12.37
N THR A 125 -0.81 -1.29 13.44
CA THR A 125 -0.55 -2.35 14.41
C THR A 125 -1.62 -2.41 15.50
N PHE A 126 -1.76 -3.59 16.13
CA PHE A 126 -2.71 -3.83 17.21
C PHE A 126 -2.63 -2.84 18.38
N ASN A 127 -1.47 -2.22 18.60
CA ASN A 127 -1.20 -1.27 19.67
C ASN A 127 -1.17 0.20 19.21
N GLY A 128 -1.68 0.50 18.02
CA GLY A 128 -1.94 1.86 17.55
C GLY A 128 -0.80 2.54 16.80
N PHE A 129 0.33 1.87 16.57
CA PHE A 129 1.35 2.40 15.67
C PHE A 129 0.97 2.17 14.21
N ALA A 130 1.50 3.00 13.34
CA ALA A 130 1.34 2.83 11.91
C ALA A 130 2.63 3.18 11.17
N TRP A 131 2.85 2.52 10.03
CA TRP A 131 3.91 2.87 9.09
C TRP A 131 3.46 2.68 7.66
N ALA A 132 4.13 3.37 6.75
CA ALA A 132 3.94 3.23 5.32
C ALA A 132 5.29 3.25 4.62
N ALA A 133 5.43 2.44 3.58
CA ALA A 133 6.58 2.47 2.69
C ALA A 133 6.10 2.47 1.24
N LEU A 134 6.69 3.35 0.43
CA LEU A 134 6.42 3.50 -0.98
C LEU A 134 7.72 3.34 -1.75
N PHE A 135 7.69 2.53 -2.78
CA PHE A 135 8.82 2.27 -3.66
C PHE A 135 8.42 2.64 -5.09
N ASN A 136 9.27 3.39 -5.75
CA ASN A 136 9.13 3.71 -7.17
C ASN A 136 9.78 2.65 -8.08
N THR A 137 9.77 1.42 -7.59
CA THR A 137 10.20 0.23 -8.33
C THR A 137 9.35 -0.97 -7.93
N ARG A 138 9.19 -1.92 -8.83
CA ARG A 138 8.58 -3.21 -8.54
C ARG A 138 9.63 -4.31 -8.63
N PRO A 139 9.80 -5.15 -7.60
CA PRO A 139 10.69 -6.30 -7.69
C PRO A 139 10.10 -7.38 -8.61
N GLU A 140 10.96 -8.23 -9.18
CA GLU A 140 10.53 -9.37 -9.98
C GLU A 140 9.77 -10.39 -9.11
N ASP A 141 10.32 -10.75 -7.95
CA ASP A 141 9.64 -11.58 -6.94
C ASP A 141 8.99 -10.69 -5.88
N VAL A 142 7.73 -10.33 -6.14
CA VAL A 142 6.93 -9.48 -5.25
C VAL A 142 6.67 -10.15 -3.90
N ASP A 143 6.47 -11.47 -3.87
CA ASP A 143 6.13 -12.19 -2.64
C ASP A 143 7.35 -12.28 -1.69
N ALA A 144 8.52 -12.60 -2.23
CA ALA A 144 9.77 -12.60 -1.46
C ALA A 144 10.08 -11.20 -0.92
N PHE A 145 10.00 -10.18 -1.78
CA PHE A 145 10.24 -8.80 -1.37
C PHE A 145 9.25 -8.33 -0.30
N SER A 146 7.96 -8.61 -0.47
CA SER A 146 6.92 -8.25 0.51
C SER A 146 7.22 -8.83 1.90
N LYS A 147 7.64 -10.09 1.95
CA LYS A 147 8.00 -10.76 3.20
C LYS A 147 9.25 -10.17 3.85
N GLU A 148 10.28 -9.91 3.07
CA GLU A 148 11.52 -9.29 3.57
C GLU A 148 11.26 -7.88 4.09
N LEU A 149 10.48 -7.09 3.35
CA LEU A 149 10.10 -5.74 3.73
C LEU A 149 9.27 -5.72 5.02
N ASP A 150 8.26 -6.60 5.15
CA ASP A 150 7.46 -6.69 6.38
C ASP A 150 8.34 -7.01 7.58
N ASN A 151 9.25 -7.99 7.46
CA ASN A 151 10.20 -8.31 8.52
C ASN A 151 11.10 -7.11 8.87
N ALA A 152 11.66 -6.43 7.88
CA ALA A 152 12.53 -5.27 8.10
C ALA A 152 11.80 -4.11 8.80
N LEU A 153 10.53 -3.86 8.45
CA LEU A 153 9.72 -2.82 9.09
C LEU A 153 9.37 -3.18 10.54
N TRP A 154 9.07 -4.46 10.83
CA TRP A 154 8.88 -4.94 12.19
C TRP A 154 10.17 -4.89 13.01
N ASP A 155 11.31 -5.24 12.43
CA ASP A 155 12.62 -5.15 13.11
C ASP A 155 12.98 -3.70 13.41
N ALA A 156 12.74 -2.78 12.48
CA ALA A 156 12.92 -1.35 12.69
C ALA A 156 12.04 -0.84 13.83
N TYR A 157 10.74 -1.19 13.83
CA TYR A 157 9.81 -0.83 14.91
C TYR A 157 10.27 -1.37 16.26
N ASN A 158 10.63 -2.65 16.34
CA ASN A 158 11.05 -3.31 17.58
C ASN A 158 12.41 -2.80 18.09
N GLY A 159 13.25 -2.26 17.21
CA GLY A 159 14.54 -1.67 17.56
C GLY A 159 14.46 -0.27 18.15
N VAL A 160 13.29 0.41 18.09
CA VAL A 160 13.14 1.75 18.65
C VAL A 160 13.05 1.68 20.18
N THR A 161 14.02 2.29 20.86
CA THR A 161 14.09 2.34 22.32
C THR A 161 13.47 3.62 22.89
N SER A 162 13.32 4.67 22.09
CA SER A 162 12.70 5.94 22.48
C SER A 162 12.05 6.59 21.26
N TRP A 163 10.76 6.94 21.40
CA TRP A 163 10.02 7.61 20.35
C TRP A 163 10.14 9.14 20.51
N PRO A 164 10.31 9.90 19.42
CA PRO A 164 10.27 11.34 19.47
C PRO A 164 8.88 11.82 19.91
N THR A 165 8.83 12.94 20.61
CA THR A 165 7.59 13.55 21.09
C THR A 165 7.07 14.65 20.17
N ASN A 166 7.81 14.99 19.14
CA ASN A 166 7.42 15.99 18.15
C ASN A 166 6.46 15.39 17.11
N ASP A 167 5.47 16.19 16.74
CA ASP A 167 4.51 15.85 15.70
C ASP A 167 4.97 16.46 14.36
N LEU A 168 5.35 15.59 13.41
CA LEU A 168 5.79 16.01 12.08
C LEU A 168 4.63 16.30 11.11
N PHE A 169 3.37 16.13 11.52
CA PHE A 169 2.19 16.45 10.72
C PHE A 169 1.67 17.88 10.92
N LYS A 170 2.34 18.66 11.77
CA LYS A 170 2.02 20.08 12.00
C LYS A 170 2.81 20.97 11.07
#